data_2071612fe9cfd4b10c63ca4848489c68
#
_entry.id   2071612fe9cfd4b10c63ca4848489c68
#
_cell.length_a   1.000
_cell.length_b   1.000
_cell.length_c   1.000
_cell.angle_alpha   90.00
_cell.angle_beta   90.00
_cell.angle_gamma   90.00
#
_symmetry.space_group_name_H-M   'P 1'
#
loop_
_entity.id
_entity.type
_entity.pdbx_description
1 polymer ?
#
loop_
_entity_poly.entity_id
_entity_poly.type
_entity_poly.pdbx_seq_one_letter_code
_entity_poly.pdbx_strand_id
1 'polypeptide(L)'
;IINVLCYFGIIVARRYGLDLDSVLGLHFFLASDFKLYQLFTYMFMHANLEHIFFNMFAVWMFGRTLEMVFGSKRFLTYYLVCGIGAGIVQEVIQYVFYATELVRDDSVNIGVEIVPMAEYLNLMTTVGASGAVYGILLAFGMLFPNSQMFVFPLPFPIKAKFFVIG
;
A
#
# COMPACT_ATOMS: atom_id res chain seq x y z
N ILE A 1 -0.22 7.10 13.92
CA ILE A 1 -1.36 7.94 14.32
C ILE A 1 -2.06 8.51 13.08
N ILE A 2 -1.34 9.14 12.12
CA ILE A 2 -1.96 9.79 10.93
C ILE A 2 -2.87 8.80 10.17
N ASN A 3 -2.41 7.60 9.84
CA ASN A 3 -3.20 6.59 9.12
C ASN A 3 -4.50 6.24 9.84
N VAL A 4 -4.45 6.13 11.18
CA VAL A 4 -5.65 5.85 11.98
C VAL A 4 -6.63 7.01 11.91
N LEU A 5 -6.15 8.26 11.99
CA LEU A 5 -7.00 9.45 11.86
C LEU A 5 -7.61 9.53 10.45
N CYS A 6 -6.84 9.26 9.39
CA CYS A 6 -7.35 9.20 8.02
C CYS A 6 -8.42 8.12 7.86
N TYR A 7 -8.22 6.94 8.44
CA TYR A 7 -9.21 5.86 8.38
C TYR A 7 -10.54 6.24 9.03
N PHE A 8 -10.51 6.86 10.21
CA PHE A 8 -11.73 7.39 10.82
C PHE A 8 -12.34 8.53 10.00
N GLY A 9 -11.50 9.37 9.38
CA GLY A 9 -11.96 10.40 8.45
C GLY A 9 -12.72 9.83 7.26
N ILE A 10 -12.23 8.72 6.68
CA ILE A 10 -12.90 7.99 5.59
C ILE A 10 -14.28 7.49 6.04
N ILE A 11 -14.36 6.86 7.23
CA ILE A 11 -15.62 6.35 7.75
C ILE A 11 -16.64 7.48 7.93
N VAL A 12 -16.20 8.63 8.44
CA VAL A 12 -17.07 9.80 8.60
C VAL A 12 -17.49 10.35 7.24
N ALA A 13 -16.55 10.54 6.31
CA ALA A 13 -16.82 11.07 4.97
C ALA A 13 -17.85 10.23 4.21
N ARG A 14 -17.74 8.90 4.26
CA ARG A 14 -18.71 7.98 3.65
C ARG A 14 -20.15 8.18 4.17
N ARG A 15 -20.33 8.55 5.44
CA ARG A 15 -21.67 8.87 6.00
C ARG A 15 -22.30 10.12 5.38
N TYR A 16 -21.47 11.00 4.82
CA TYR A 16 -21.90 12.20 4.11
C TYR A 16 -21.90 12.03 2.58
N GLY A 17 -21.74 10.80 2.09
CA GLY A 17 -21.72 10.50 0.65
C GLY A 17 -20.42 10.88 -0.06
N LEU A 18 -19.34 11.15 0.68
CA LEU A 18 -18.02 11.47 0.12
C LEU A 18 -17.16 10.20 0.09
N ASP A 19 -16.71 9.82 -1.10
CA ASP A 19 -15.78 8.71 -1.29
C ASP A 19 -14.33 9.25 -1.38
N LEU A 20 -13.66 9.27 -0.22
CA LEU A 20 -12.26 9.70 -0.15
C LEU A 20 -11.29 8.69 -0.77
N ASP A 21 -11.65 7.42 -0.85
CA ASP A 21 -10.79 6.42 -1.46
C ASP A 21 -10.67 6.64 -2.97
N SER A 22 -11.75 7.07 -3.65
CA SER A 22 -11.74 7.43 -5.06
C SER A 22 -10.94 8.71 -5.35
N VAL A 23 -10.89 9.66 -4.38
CA VAL A 23 -10.18 10.94 -4.57
C VAL A 23 -8.70 10.82 -4.22
N LEU A 24 -8.37 10.11 -3.12
CA LEU A 24 -7.04 10.08 -2.51
C LEU A 24 -6.28 8.77 -2.76
N GLY A 25 -6.96 7.70 -3.19
CA GLY A 25 -6.35 6.46 -3.65
C GLY A 25 -5.57 6.67 -4.95
N LEU A 26 -4.57 5.86 -5.20
CA LEU A 26 -3.74 5.93 -6.40
C LEU A 26 -4.46 5.21 -7.55
N HIS A 27 -4.97 5.97 -8.49
CA HIS A 27 -5.50 5.48 -9.76
C HIS A 27 -4.36 5.22 -10.74
N PHE A 28 -4.58 4.29 -11.65
CA PHE A 28 -3.65 4.04 -12.74
C PHE A 28 -3.39 5.31 -13.55
N PHE A 29 -2.12 5.58 -13.93
CA PHE A 29 -1.75 6.87 -14.51
C PHE A 29 -2.40 7.17 -15.88
N LEU A 30 -2.94 6.16 -16.58
CA LEU A 30 -3.73 6.35 -17.80
C LEU A 30 -5.23 6.55 -17.52
N ALA A 31 -5.68 6.41 -16.30
CA ALA A 31 -7.06 6.67 -15.90
C ALA A 31 -7.35 8.18 -15.85
N SER A 32 -8.58 8.60 -16.14
CA SER A 32 -8.99 10.02 -16.09
C SER A 32 -8.91 10.63 -14.69
N ASP A 33 -9.06 9.79 -13.66
CA ASP A 33 -9.11 10.19 -12.26
C ASP A 33 -7.73 10.21 -11.60
N PHE A 34 -6.67 9.84 -12.34
CA PHE A 34 -5.31 9.94 -11.84
C PHE A 34 -4.91 11.39 -11.54
N LYS A 35 -4.31 11.61 -10.39
CA LYS A 35 -3.69 12.86 -9.96
C LYS A 35 -2.34 12.59 -9.29
N LEU A 36 -1.35 13.40 -9.58
CA LEU A 36 0.03 13.18 -9.11
C LEU A 36 0.14 13.10 -7.57
N TYR A 37 -0.70 13.83 -6.83
CA TYR A 37 -0.71 13.78 -5.36
C TYR A 37 -1.10 12.40 -4.81
N GLN A 38 -1.78 11.58 -5.60
CA GLN A 38 -2.21 10.23 -5.21
C GLN A 38 -1.03 9.30 -4.95
N LEU A 39 0.14 9.53 -5.59
CA LEU A 39 1.39 8.83 -5.27
C LEU A 39 1.82 8.98 -3.79
N PHE A 40 1.30 9.98 -3.11
CA PHE A 40 1.55 10.22 -1.70
C PHE A 40 0.33 9.87 -0.82
N THR A 41 -0.87 10.30 -1.23
CA THR A 41 -2.07 10.20 -0.39
C THR A 41 -2.56 8.77 -0.22
N TYR A 42 -2.37 7.90 -1.21
CA TYR A 42 -2.81 6.51 -1.18
C TYR A 42 -2.28 5.72 0.03
N MET A 43 -1.08 6.09 0.52
CA MET A 43 -0.44 5.44 1.67
C MET A 43 -1.24 5.60 2.97
N PHE A 44 -2.14 6.57 3.02
CA PHE A 44 -2.97 6.87 4.20
C PHE A 44 -4.40 6.31 4.08
N MET A 45 -4.78 5.83 2.89
CA MET A 45 -6.08 5.22 2.62
C MET A 45 -6.05 3.72 2.93
N HIS A 46 -7.11 3.19 3.51
CA HIS A 46 -7.19 1.76 3.85
C HIS A 46 -8.59 1.23 3.58
N ALA A 47 -8.70 0.16 2.84
CA ALA A 47 -9.97 -0.40 2.37
C ALA A 47 -10.87 -0.88 3.53
N ASN A 48 -10.28 -1.47 4.57
CA ASN A 48 -11.01 -2.06 5.70
C ASN A 48 -10.19 -2.05 7.00
N LEU A 49 -10.84 -2.44 8.11
CA LEU A 49 -10.24 -2.46 9.44
C LEU A 49 -9.05 -3.44 9.55
N GLU A 50 -9.15 -4.60 8.92
CA GLU A 50 -8.06 -5.59 8.94
C GLU A 50 -6.82 -5.04 8.24
N HIS A 51 -7.01 -4.40 7.09
CA HIS A 51 -5.93 -3.80 6.30
C HIS A 51 -5.16 -2.74 7.11
N ILE A 52 -5.85 -1.80 7.74
CA ILE A 52 -5.17 -0.80 8.59
C ILE A 52 -4.54 -1.43 9.83
N PHE A 53 -5.22 -2.40 10.47
CA PHE A 53 -4.71 -3.06 11.66
C PHE A 53 -3.35 -3.72 11.39
N PHE A 54 -3.25 -4.57 10.36
CA PHE A 54 -2.00 -5.26 10.06
C PHE A 54 -0.89 -4.30 9.61
N ASN A 55 -1.20 -3.27 8.83
CA ASN A 55 -0.22 -2.25 8.47
C ASN A 55 0.31 -1.51 9.72
N MET A 56 -0.56 -1.04 10.59
CA MET A 56 -0.15 -0.30 11.79
C MET A 56 0.54 -1.19 12.81
N PHE A 57 0.14 -2.45 12.93
CA PHE A 57 0.80 -3.42 13.76
C PHE A 57 2.25 -3.67 13.29
N ALA A 58 2.47 -3.85 12.00
CA ALA A 58 3.81 -4.01 11.43
C ALA A 58 4.68 -2.75 11.62
N VAL A 59 4.12 -1.56 11.36
CA VAL A 59 4.82 -0.28 11.61
C VAL A 59 5.17 -0.13 13.09
N TRP A 60 4.28 -0.50 14.01
CA TRP A 60 4.55 -0.42 15.44
C TRP A 60 5.64 -1.41 15.88
N MET A 61 5.56 -2.65 15.43
CA MET A 61 6.45 -3.74 15.85
C MET A 61 7.87 -3.56 15.28
N PHE A 62 7.99 -3.32 13.99
CA PHE A 62 9.27 -3.22 13.29
C PHE A 62 9.77 -1.78 13.16
N GLY A 63 8.85 -0.84 12.90
CA GLY A 63 9.18 0.57 12.70
C GLY A 63 9.78 1.21 13.93
N ARG A 64 9.29 0.87 15.13
CA ARG A 64 9.87 1.38 16.39
C ARG A 64 11.36 1.03 16.53
N THR A 65 11.74 -0.20 16.18
CA THR A 65 13.15 -0.63 16.25
C THR A 65 14.00 0.12 15.23
N LEU A 66 13.48 0.29 14.00
CA LEU A 66 14.19 1.05 12.97
C LEU A 66 14.29 2.54 13.31
N GLU A 67 13.26 3.11 13.91
CA GLU A 67 13.28 4.51 14.35
C GLU A 67 14.36 4.75 15.43
N MET A 68 14.56 3.81 16.37
CA MET A 68 15.64 3.88 17.34
C MET A 68 17.04 3.86 16.69
N VAL A 69 17.19 3.13 15.57
CA VAL A 69 18.47 3.03 14.84
C VAL A 69 18.70 4.23 13.92
N PHE A 70 17.70 4.66 13.18
CA PHE A 70 17.81 5.72 12.17
C PHE A 70 17.64 7.12 12.74
N GLY A 71 16.91 7.23 13.86
CA GLY A 71 16.32 8.47 14.34
C GLY A 71 15.05 8.85 13.58
N SER A 72 14.14 9.59 14.25
CA SER A 72 12.77 9.84 13.74
C SER A 72 12.73 10.50 12.36
N LYS A 73 13.62 11.47 12.08
CA LYS A 73 13.66 12.15 10.77
C LYS A 73 13.98 11.18 9.63
N ARG A 74 15.05 10.39 9.77
CA ARG A 74 15.47 9.44 8.72
C ARG A 74 14.47 8.31 8.56
N PHE A 75 13.89 7.83 9.68
CA PHE A 75 12.85 6.83 9.64
C PHE A 75 11.62 7.32 8.86
N LEU A 76 11.15 8.54 9.13
CA LEU A 76 10.02 9.12 8.40
C LEU A 76 10.35 9.29 6.91
N THR A 77 11.53 9.81 6.58
CA THR A 77 11.97 9.94 5.19
C THR A 77 12.01 8.58 4.49
N TYR A 78 12.58 7.57 5.16
CA TYR A 78 12.63 6.20 4.63
C TYR A 78 11.24 5.63 4.38
N TYR A 79 10.33 5.77 5.35
CA TYR A 79 8.93 5.35 5.23
C TYR A 79 8.24 5.97 4.01
N LEU A 80 8.37 7.29 3.85
CA LEU A 80 7.73 8.01 2.74
C LEU A 80 8.35 7.65 1.39
N VAL A 81 9.68 7.52 1.31
CA VAL A 81 10.38 7.14 0.07
C VAL A 81 9.99 5.72 -0.34
N CYS A 82 9.95 4.77 0.60
CA CYS A 82 9.50 3.40 0.31
C CYS A 82 8.05 3.36 -0.16
N GLY A 83 7.16 4.12 0.47
CA GLY A 83 5.76 4.19 0.07
C GLY A 83 5.58 4.79 -1.33
N ILE A 84 6.16 5.95 -1.59
CA ILE A 84 6.09 6.58 -2.93
C ILE A 84 6.72 5.66 -3.99
N GLY A 85 7.88 5.06 -3.68
CA GLY A 85 8.55 4.12 -4.58
C GLY A 85 7.69 2.90 -4.90
N ALA A 86 6.98 2.34 -3.90
CA ALA A 86 6.06 1.24 -4.11
C ALA A 86 4.87 1.64 -4.99
N GLY A 87 4.32 2.86 -4.83
CA GLY A 87 3.30 3.41 -5.72
C GLY A 87 3.79 3.48 -7.18
N ILE A 88 5.01 3.98 -7.41
CA ILE A 88 5.60 4.02 -8.76
C ILE A 88 5.79 2.61 -9.34
N VAL A 89 6.28 1.66 -8.54
CA VAL A 89 6.42 0.26 -8.98
C VAL A 89 5.06 -0.33 -9.33
N GLN A 90 4.02 -0.06 -8.52
CA GLN A 90 2.66 -0.49 -8.80
C GLN A 90 2.15 0.05 -10.16
N GLU A 91 2.38 1.33 -10.45
CA GLU A 91 2.02 1.93 -11.74
C GLU A 91 2.74 1.26 -12.92
N VAL A 92 4.03 0.94 -12.75
CA VAL A 92 4.79 0.21 -13.79
C VAL A 92 4.21 -1.19 -14.01
N ILE A 93 3.86 -1.91 -12.95
CA ILE A 93 3.25 -3.25 -13.05
C ILE A 93 1.89 -3.17 -13.74
N GLN A 94 1.06 -2.21 -13.38
CA GLN A 94 -0.24 -1.98 -14.01
C GLN A 94 -0.08 -1.62 -15.49
N TYR A 95 0.93 -0.80 -15.83
CA TYR A 95 1.22 -0.47 -17.22
C TYR A 95 1.66 -1.69 -18.03
N VAL A 96 2.52 -2.54 -17.49
CA VAL A 96 2.92 -3.78 -18.15
C VAL A 96 1.70 -4.66 -18.39
N PHE A 97 0.85 -4.86 -17.37
CA PHE A 97 -0.39 -5.62 -17.50
C PHE A 97 -1.33 -5.02 -18.58
N TYR A 98 -1.55 -3.71 -18.56
CA TYR A 98 -2.35 -3.03 -19.58
C TYR A 98 -1.77 -3.25 -20.99
N ALA A 99 -0.47 -3.05 -21.15
CA ALA A 99 0.19 -3.14 -22.45
C ALA A 99 0.24 -4.58 -23.03
N THR A 100 0.28 -5.60 -22.16
CA THR A 100 0.35 -7.01 -22.60
C THR A 100 -1.03 -7.63 -22.79
N GLU A 101 -1.98 -7.31 -21.91
CA GLU A 101 -3.26 -8.03 -21.82
C GLU A 101 -4.47 -7.19 -22.33
N LEU A 102 -4.45 -5.87 -22.14
CA LEU A 102 -5.66 -5.05 -22.28
C LEU A 102 -5.61 -4.04 -23.42
N VAL A 103 -4.44 -3.68 -23.95
CA VAL A 103 -4.27 -2.56 -24.90
C VAL A 103 -5.08 -2.72 -26.19
N ARG A 104 -5.53 -3.93 -26.53
CA ARG A 104 -6.29 -4.23 -27.75
C ARG A 104 -7.80 -4.31 -27.52
N ASP A 105 -8.23 -4.23 -26.28
CA ASP A 105 -9.62 -4.40 -25.90
C ASP A 105 -10.28 -3.04 -25.66
N ASP A 106 -11.47 -2.86 -26.21
CA ASP A 106 -12.28 -1.65 -25.97
C ASP A 106 -13.09 -1.74 -24.67
N SER A 107 -13.23 -2.97 -24.12
CA SER A 107 -14.01 -3.24 -22.91
C SER A 107 -13.50 -4.48 -22.19
N VAL A 108 -13.77 -4.57 -20.89
CA VAL A 108 -13.36 -5.68 -20.01
C VAL A 108 -14.59 -6.29 -19.34
N ASN A 109 -14.67 -7.62 -19.34
CA ASN A 109 -15.69 -8.34 -18.59
C ASN A 109 -15.20 -8.53 -17.13
N ILE A 110 -15.86 -7.85 -16.19
CA ILE A 110 -15.55 -7.92 -14.75
C ILE A 110 -16.36 -9.00 -14.01
N GLY A 111 -17.04 -9.89 -14.77
CA GLY A 111 -17.79 -11.02 -14.22
C GLY A 111 -19.28 -10.73 -13.99
N VAL A 112 -19.65 -9.51 -13.70
CA VAL A 112 -21.06 -9.06 -13.51
C VAL A 112 -21.55 -8.22 -14.68
N GLU A 113 -20.66 -7.54 -15.39
CA GLU A 113 -20.95 -6.68 -16.53
C GLU A 113 -19.72 -6.50 -17.42
N ILE A 114 -19.94 -5.95 -18.62
CA ILE A 114 -18.88 -5.53 -19.54
C ILE A 114 -18.72 -4.03 -19.40
N VAL A 115 -17.52 -3.61 -18.95
CA VAL A 115 -17.19 -2.22 -18.65
C VAL A 115 -16.30 -1.67 -19.76
N PRO A 116 -16.56 -0.47 -20.30
CA PRO A 116 -15.67 0.20 -21.24
C PRO A 116 -14.26 0.37 -20.65
N MET A 117 -13.22 0.27 -21.50
CA MET A 117 -11.82 0.35 -21.04
C MET A 117 -11.55 1.61 -20.21
N ALA A 118 -12.05 2.79 -20.64
CA ALA A 118 -11.83 4.05 -19.90
C ALA A 118 -12.40 3.99 -18.48
N GLU A 119 -13.51 3.32 -18.25
CA GLU A 119 -14.11 3.13 -16.94
C GLU A 119 -13.36 2.08 -16.13
N TYR A 120 -12.98 0.96 -16.78
CA TYR A 120 -12.16 -0.08 -16.14
C TYR A 120 -10.84 0.45 -15.59
N LEU A 121 -10.16 1.33 -16.31
CA LEU A 121 -8.91 1.94 -15.84
C LEU A 121 -9.11 2.75 -14.55
N ASN A 122 -10.25 3.40 -14.38
CA ASN A 122 -10.58 4.13 -13.14
C ASN A 122 -10.86 3.18 -11.95
N LEU A 123 -11.23 1.92 -12.20
CA LEU A 123 -11.38 0.92 -11.15
C LEU A 123 -10.03 0.39 -10.63
N MET A 124 -8.94 0.58 -11.39
CA MET A 124 -7.60 0.15 -11.00
C MET A 124 -7.02 1.11 -9.94
N THR A 125 -7.52 1.00 -8.72
CA THR A 125 -7.14 1.89 -7.61
C THR A 125 -6.35 1.14 -6.54
N THR A 126 -5.25 1.72 -6.11
CA THR A 126 -4.37 1.20 -5.04
C THR A 126 -4.49 2.05 -3.79
N VAL A 127 -4.63 1.41 -2.63
CA VAL A 127 -4.68 2.05 -1.31
C VAL A 127 -3.85 1.27 -0.29
N GLY A 128 -3.25 1.96 0.67
CA GLY A 128 -2.61 1.34 1.83
C GLY A 128 -1.15 1.71 2.03
N ALA A 129 -0.71 1.57 3.27
CA ALA A 129 0.67 1.78 3.69
C ALA A 129 1.58 0.58 3.41
N SER A 130 1.06 -0.50 2.84
CA SER A 130 1.76 -1.80 2.71
C SER A 130 3.10 -1.68 1.99
N GLY A 131 3.22 -0.86 0.96
CA GLY A 131 4.49 -0.62 0.27
C GLY A 131 5.58 -0.07 1.19
N ALA A 132 5.25 0.91 2.04
CA ALA A 132 6.16 1.41 3.06
C ALA A 132 6.44 0.37 4.16
N VAL A 133 5.44 -0.44 4.52
CA VAL A 133 5.58 -1.55 5.49
C VAL A 133 6.56 -2.60 4.98
N TYR A 134 6.48 -3.00 3.70
CA TYR A 134 7.47 -3.90 3.11
C TYR A 134 8.88 -3.32 3.15
N GLY A 135 9.03 -2.01 2.91
CA GLY A 135 10.31 -1.32 3.09
C GLY A 135 10.84 -1.42 4.53
N ILE A 136 9.97 -1.22 5.54
CA ILE A 136 10.32 -1.39 6.97
C ILE A 136 10.75 -2.84 7.25
N LEU A 137 10.01 -3.83 6.77
CA LEU A 137 10.34 -5.24 6.96
C LEU A 137 11.68 -5.60 6.32
N LEU A 138 11.93 -5.12 5.10
CA LEU A 138 13.21 -5.32 4.41
C LEU A 138 14.39 -4.74 5.20
N ALA A 139 14.28 -3.48 5.64
CA ALA A 139 15.32 -2.84 6.44
C ALA A 139 15.55 -3.59 7.77
N PHE A 140 14.47 -4.04 8.43
CA PHE A 140 14.58 -4.83 9.66
C PHE A 140 15.32 -6.16 9.40
N GLY A 141 14.95 -6.89 8.35
CA GLY A 141 15.61 -8.15 7.99
C GLY A 141 17.09 -7.97 7.62
N MET A 142 17.45 -6.86 6.99
CA MET A 142 18.84 -6.54 6.66
C MET A 142 19.66 -6.15 7.88
N LEU A 143 19.11 -5.36 8.79
CA LEU A 143 19.83 -4.88 10.01
C LEU A 143 19.88 -5.92 11.12
N PHE A 144 18.85 -6.76 11.22
CA PHE A 144 18.68 -7.75 12.26
C PHE A 144 18.44 -9.17 11.72
N PRO A 145 19.31 -9.69 10.83
CA PRO A 145 19.03 -10.90 10.04
C PRO A 145 18.82 -12.17 10.89
N ASN A 146 19.41 -12.22 12.07
CA ASN A 146 19.34 -13.36 12.98
C ASN A 146 18.31 -13.20 14.10
N SER A 147 17.57 -12.08 14.16
CA SER A 147 16.50 -11.90 15.13
C SER A 147 15.43 -12.95 14.92
N GLN A 148 15.01 -13.58 16.01
CA GLN A 148 13.93 -14.56 15.99
C GLN A 148 12.59 -13.85 16.07
N MET A 149 11.68 -14.20 15.18
CA MET A 149 10.33 -13.65 15.12
C MET A 149 9.32 -14.78 15.20
N PHE A 150 8.29 -14.58 16.02
CA PHE A 150 7.14 -15.46 16.06
C PHE A 150 6.10 -14.95 15.07
N VAL A 151 5.81 -15.74 14.04
CA VAL A 151 4.84 -15.41 13.00
C VAL A 151 3.66 -16.36 13.13
N PHE A 152 2.51 -15.84 13.58
CA PHE A 152 1.30 -16.63 13.64
C PHE A 152 0.88 -17.12 12.24
N PRO A 153 0.50 -18.43 12.07
CA PRO A 153 0.27 -19.45 13.07
C PRO A 153 1.46 -20.41 13.32
N LEU A 154 2.69 -20.04 12.98
CA LEU A 154 3.83 -20.94 13.10
C LEU A 154 4.17 -21.20 14.59
N PRO A 155 4.33 -22.48 15.01
CA PRO A 155 4.62 -22.83 16.39
C PRO A 155 6.10 -22.64 16.79
N PHE A 156 6.95 -22.22 15.86
CA PHE A 156 8.39 -22.01 16.07
C PHE A 156 8.81 -20.66 15.51
N PRO A 157 9.85 -20.01 16.11
CA PRO A 157 10.36 -18.75 15.61
C PRO A 157 11.14 -18.94 14.31
N ILE A 158 11.02 -17.98 13.41
CA ILE A 158 11.82 -17.89 12.18
C ILE A 158 12.78 -16.71 12.28
N LYS A 159 13.94 -16.80 11.63
CA LYS A 159 14.87 -15.68 11.56
C LYS A 159 14.35 -14.60 10.61
N ALA A 160 14.56 -13.33 10.98
CA ALA A 160 14.10 -12.16 10.22
C ALA A 160 14.50 -12.21 8.74
N LYS A 161 15.70 -12.64 8.42
CA LYS A 161 16.17 -12.78 7.03
C LYS A 161 15.32 -13.73 6.18
N PHE A 162 14.77 -14.79 6.77
CA PHE A 162 13.91 -15.72 6.03
C PHE A 162 12.48 -15.20 5.93
N PHE A 163 12.01 -14.46 6.93
CA PHE A 163 10.68 -13.85 6.90
C PHE A 163 10.54 -12.76 5.82
N VAL A 164 11.64 -12.04 5.53
CA VAL A 164 11.63 -10.93 4.58
C VAL A 164 11.82 -11.38 3.13
N ILE A 165 12.49 -12.53 2.92
CA ILE A 165 12.74 -13.07 1.57
C ILE A 165 11.56 -13.94 1.08
N GLY A 166 10.68 -14.42 1.99
CA GLY A 166 9.54 -15.30 1.71
C GLY A 166 9.88 -16.73 2.07
#